data_faa27ef7bd595c8f066119cbd7e5f9ef
#
_entry.id   faa27ef7bd595c8f066119cbd7e5f9ef
#
_cell.length_a   1.000
_cell.length_b   1.000
_cell.length_c   1.000
_cell.angle_alpha   90.00
_cell.angle_beta   90.00
_cell.angle_gamma   90.00
#
_symmetry.space_group_name_H-M   'P 1'
#
loop_
_entity.id
_entity.type
_entity.pdbx_description
1 polymer ?
#
loop_
_entity_poly.entity_id
_entity_poly.type
_entity_poly.pdbx_seq_one_letter_code
_entity_poly.pdbx_strand_id
1 'polypeptide(L)'
;MLSRPLCAKSARLFSRAHRGFSSTASARADFTHVVVGGGAVGLATARALTLRPGTSTVLLERHDAVGTETSSRNSEVIHAGIYYGTGTLKTELCIRGKELLYAFCHEHNVAHANLGKWIVAQTPAQRAALQRVYDHCKDEINVPVSWVGEQEALRLEPGVRAEAGVLDSPTTGIVDSHGLMVGLQGLFEDAGGVVALSSTVTGVTPLGEKGSQGWEVRVRDSATGEETTVTAEVLVNSAGLGAVNVHNMIVPAEQQRASYYAKGNYFSYASSTPRVGRLIYPAPEPGAGGLGTHLTLDLAGRVRFGPDVEWVDSADDLMVNTARLPLAIEAIRKYLPGLDERCLEPDYAGIRPKLGDQGAVLQGTGFHDFIVRKEGGYEGWVNLLGIESPGLTSCLAIAERVSKLLYG
;
A
#
# COMPACT_ATOMS: atom_id res chain seq x y z
N MET A 1 20.71 -25.57 24.25
CA MET A 1 20.30 -25.11 25.60
C MET A 1 20.71 -23.69 25.80
N LEU A 2 19.83 -22.87 26.30
CA LEU A 2 19.83 -21.47 26.64
C LEU A 2 19.04 -20.58 25.67
N SER A 3 17.72 -20.67 25.84
CA SER A 3 16.74 -19.67 25.46
C SER A 3 16.97 -18.40 26.30
N ARG A 4 17.27 -17.28 25.63
CA ARG A 4 17.14 -15.95 26.24
C ARG A 4 15.72 -15.44 25.99
N PRO A 5 15.00 -14.94 27.00
CA PRO A 5 13.71 -14.33 26.77
C PRO A 5 13.91 -12.96 26.11
N LEU A 6 13.20 -12.73 25.01
CA LEU A 6 13.02 -11.41 24.40
C LEU A 6 12.36 -10.49 25.43
N CYS A 7 13.06 -9.47 25.80
CA CYS A 7 12.73 -8.54 26.85
C CYS A 7 11.58 -7.63 26.40
N ALA A 8 10.43 -7.77 27.03
CA ALA A 8 9.34 -6.81 26.99
C ALA A 8 9.81 -5.45 27.54
N LYS A 9 10.19 -4.53 26.66
CA LYS A 9 10.50 -3.13 26.97
C LYS A 9 9.42 -2.13 26.51
N SER A 10 8.24 -2.59 26.14
CA SER A 10 7.19 -1.72 25.60
C SER A 10 6.22 -1.13 26.64
N ALA A 11 6.37 -1.42 27.91
CA ALA A 11 5.41 -0.96 28.90
C ALA A 11 6.06 -0.14 30.01
N ARG A 12 6.45 1.10 29.76
CA ARG A 12 6.63 2.13 30.83
C ARG A 12 7.26 3.45 30.31
N LEU A 13 6.64 4.12 29.36
CA LEU A 13 7.08 5.48 28.94
C LEU A 13 6.15 6.61 29.41
N PHE A 14 5.03 6.33 30.03
CA PHE A 14 4.03 7.38 30.38
C PHE A 14 3.93 7.74 31.88
N SER A 15 4.87 7.36 32.71
CA SER A 15 4.80 7.71 34.13
C SER A 15 5.85 8.74 34.57
N ARG A 16 5.88 9.94 33.96
CA ARG A 16 6.55 11.13 34.54
C ARG A 16 6.19 12.39 33.79
N ALA A 17 5.18 13.10 34.19
CA ALA A 17 5.16 14.57 34.14
C ALA A 17 3.90 15.17 34.79
N HIS A 18 3.82 15.13 36.09
CA HIS A 18 3.13 16.22 36.78
C HIS A 18 4.21 17.22 37.25
N ARG A 19 4.50 18.21 36.41
CA ARG A 19 5.19 19.43 36.85
C ARG A 19 4.33 20.64 36.53
N GLY A 20 4.12 21.44 37.56
CA GLY A 20 3.29 22.63 37.55
C GLY A 20 3.72 23.65 36.51
N PHE A 21 2.75 24.33 35.97
CA PHE A 21 2.88 25.42 35.00
C PHE A 21 3.71 26.58 35.60
N SER A 22 4.83 26.87 34.93
CA SER A 22 5.49 28.19 34.99
C SER A 22 5.60 28.68 33.55
N SER A 23 5.05 29.85 33.28
CA SER A 23 4.99 30.51 32.00
C SER A 23 6.37 30.96 31.50
N THR A 24 6.55 30.95 30.16
CA THR A 24 7.61 31.58 29.34
C THR A 24 8.87 30.76 29.06
N ALA A 25 8.67 29.60 28.46
CA ALA A 25 9.55 29.08 27.41
C ALA A 25 8.62 28.32 26.43
N SER A 26 8.74 28.52 25.13
CA SER A 26 8.06 27.68 24.17
C SER A 26 8.42 26.23 24.52
N ALA A 27 7.49 25.48 25.09
CA ALA A 27 7.73 24.08 25.45
C ALA A 27 8.11 23.36 24.15
N ARG A 28 9.32 22.81 24.10
CA ARG A 28 9.77 22.03 22.96
C ARG A 28 8.79 20.86 22.77
N ALA A 29 8.34 20.62 21.56
CA ALA A 29 7.49 19.47 21.25
C ALA A 29 8.15 18.16 21.71
N ASP A 30 7.35 17.17 22.08
CA ASP A 30 7.84 15.84 22.53
C ASP A 30 8.64 15.15 21.42
N PHE A 31 8.21 15.31 20.17
CA PHE A 31 8.87 14.76 19.00
C PHE A 31 8.99 15.80 17.89
N THR A 32 9.97 15.61 17.00
CA THR A 32 10.04 16.37 15.76
C THR A 32 8.93 15.93 14.81
N HIS A 33 8.68 14.61 14.74
CA HIS A 33 7.67 14.04 13.84
C HIS A 33 6.73 13.10 14.57
N VAL A 34 5.43 13.24 14.30
CA VAL A 34 4.42 12.22 14.52
C VAL A 34 3.99 11.66 13.14
N VAL A 35 4.12 10.35 12.97
CA VAL A 35 3.64 9.60 11.80
C VAL A 35 2.44 8.75 12.24
N VAL A 36 1.28 8.98 11.63
CA VAL A 36 0.04 8.26 11.96
C VAL A 36 -0.16 7.10 10.98
N GLY A 37 -0.19 5.88 11.51
CA GLY A 37 -0.40 4.63 10.77
C GLY A 37 0.89 3.82 10.55
N GLY A 38 0.90 2.58 11.02
CA GLY A 38 2.00 1.62 10.97
C GLY A 38 1.97 0.66 9.78
N GLY A 39 1.35 1.03 8.65
CA GLY A 39 1.46 0.30 7.39
C GLY A 39 2.81 0.50 6.71
N ALA A 40 3.04 -0.17 5.57
CA ALA A 40 4.29 -0.09 4.81
C ALA A 40 4.71 1.36 4.50
N VAL A 41 3.76 2.23 4.14
CA VAL A 41 4.02 3.64 3.82
C VAL A 41 4.42 4.43 5.06
N GLY A 42 3.71 4.23 6.19
CA GLY A 42 4.04 4.91 7.45
C GLY A 42 5.39 4.48 8.00
N LEU A 43 5.69 3.18 8.00
CA LEU A 43 6.98 2.64 8.42
C LEU A 43 8.15 3.16 7.56
N ALA A 44 8.01 3.14 6.23
CA ALA A 44 9.01 3.68 5.32
C ALA A 44 9.24 5.19 5.57
N THR A 45 8.16 5.94 5.77
CA THR A 45 8.22 7.39 6.06
C THR A 45 8.85 7.68 7.41
N ALA A 46 8.42 6.99 8.47
CA ALA A 46 8.97 7.16 9.82
C ALA A 46 10.48 6.86 9.84
N ARG A 47 10.90 5.76 9.20
CA ARG A 47 12.32 5.44 9.04
C ARG A 47 13.09 6.55 8.33
N ALA A 48 12.59 7.02 7.20
CA ALA A 48 13.26 8.06 6.43
C ALA A 48 13.42 9.38 7.21
N LEU A 49 12.41 9.75 7.99
CA LEU A 49 12.44 10.96 8.82
C LEU A 49 13.39 10.81 10.03
N THR A 50 13.45 9.61 10.63
CA THR A 50 14.33 9.36 11.78
C THR A 50 15.82 9.34 11.41
N LEU A 51 16.16 8.95 10.19
CA LEU A 51 17.55 9.00 9.71
C LEU A 51 18.09 10.42 9.55
N ARG A 52 17.24 11.43 9.64
CA ARG A 52 17.67 12.83 9.60
C ARG A 52 18.32 13.26 10.92
N PRO A 53 19.56 13.78 10.91
CA PRO A 53 20.25 14.17 12.15
C PRO A 53 19.47 15.21 12.98
N GLY A 54 19.41 15.01 14.29
CA GLY A 54 18.80 15.94 15.21
C GLY A 54 17.28 15.88 15.29
N THR A 55 16.64 14.90 14.63
CA THR A 55 15.19 14.69 14.69
C THR A 55 14.83 13.52 15.61
N SER A 56 13.60 13.52 16.11
CA SER A 56 12.96 12.41 16.84
C SER A 56 11.62 12.10 16.19
N THR A 57 11.30 10.81 16.03
CA THR A 57 10.07 10.40 15.36
C THR A 57 9.33 9.35 16.15
N VAL A 58 8.02 9.55 16.36
CA VAL A 58 7.11 8.54 16.87
C VAL A 58 6.13 8.13 15.76
N LEU A 59 5.89 6.82 15.65
CA LEU A 59 4.87 6.24 14.79
C LEU A 59 3.74 5.72 15.69
N LEU A 60 2.50 6.17 15.42
CA LEU A 60 1.29 5.78 16.13
C LEU A 60 0.52 4.75 15.30
N GLU A 61 0.32 3.54 15.83
CA GLU A 61 -0.46 2.48 15.20
C GLU A 61 -1.63 2.07 16.10
N ARG A 62 -2.85 2.01 15.54
CA ARG A 62 -4.08 1.70 16.30
C ARG A 62 -4.19 0.24 16.73
N HIS A 63 -3.53 -0.67 16.03
CA HIS A 63 -3.52 -2.11 16.33
C HIS A 63 -2.34 -2.49 17.23
N ASP A 64 -2.36 -3.70 17.72
CA ASP A 64 -1.31 -4.30 18.54
C ASP A 64 -0.09 -4.78 17.72
N ALA A 65 -0.16 -4.64 16.40
CA ALA A 65 0.93 -4.93 15.46
C ALA A 65 0.89 -3.99 14.26
N VAL A 66 2.05 -3.79 13.61
CA VAL A 66 2.15 -3.02 12.37
C VAL A 66 1.58 -3.79 11.18
N GLY A 67 1.08 -3.08 10.18
CA GLY A 67 0.74 -3.61 8.87
C GLY A 67 -0.50 -4.54 8.80
N THR A 68 -1.37 -4.53 9.78
CA THR A 68 -2.49 -5.49 9.91
C THR A 68 -3.65 -5.27 8.94
N GLU A 69 -3.69 -4.14 8.23
CA GLU A 69 -4.76 -3.78 7.29
C GLU A 69 -4.33 -3.95 5.82
N THR A 70 -4.53 -2.92 4.99
CA THR A 70 -4.25 -2.94 3.54
C THR A 70 -2.82 -3.42 3.21
N SER A 71 -1.83 -3.14 4.04
CA SER A 71 -0.43 -3.48 3.79
C SER A 71 -0.12 -4.98 3.82
N SER A 72 -0.87 -5.79 4.58
CA SER A 72 -0.76 -7.26 4.62
C SER A 72 -1.85 -7.98 3.82
N ARG A 73 -2.85 -7.24 3.32
CA ARG A 73 -4.04 -7.81 2.66
C ARG A 73 -4.10 -7.38 1.19
N ASN A 74 -3.04 -7.74 0.46
CA ASN A 74 -2.87 -7.41 -0.96
C ASN A 74 -2.18 -8.57 -1.70
N SER A 75 -1.91 -8.39 -2.99
CA SER A 75 -1.31 -9.43 -3.84
C SER A 75 0.22 -9.52 -3.72
N GLU A 76 0.86 -8.73 -2.87
CA GLU A 76 2.32 -8.67 -2.67
C GLU A 76 3.15 -8.40 -3.94
N VAL A 77 2.51 -7.82 -4.95
CA VAL A 77 3.13 -7.57 -6.27
C VAL A 77 3.98 -6.32 -6.24
N ILE A 78 5.22 -6.45 -6.68
CA ILE A 78 6.10 -5.33 -7.06
C ILE A 78 5.70 -4.90 -8.47
N HIS A 79 4.92 -3.83 -8.58
CA HIS A 79 4.38 -3.34 -9.85
C HIS A 79 5.41 -2.59 -10.68
N ALA A 80 5.27 -2.62 -12.00
CA ALA A 80 6.14 -1.90 -12.93
C ALA A 80 5.68 -0.46 -13.25
N GLY A 81 4.45 -0.06 -12.88
CA GLY A 81 3.94 1.31 -13.10
C GLY A 81 3.23 1.53 -14.44
N ILE A 82 2.87 0.47 -15.17
CA ILE A 82 2.46 0.52 -16.59
C ILE A 82 1.01 1.01 -16.87
N TYR A 83 0.18 1.25 -15.83
CA TYR A 83 -1.26 1.46 -16.04
C TYR A 83 -1.78 2.84 -15.66
N TYR A 84 -0.99 3.69 -15.01
CA TYR A 84 -1.53 4.86 -14.30
C TYR A 84 -1.43 6.16 -15.09
N GLY A 85 -0.89 6.10 -16.33
CA GLY A 85 -0.75 7.25 -17.22
C GLY A 85 0.44 8.17 -16.90
N THR A 86 0.78 9.03 -17.86
CA THR A 86 1.90 9.98 -17.75
C THR A 86 1.58 11.10 -16.77
N GLY A 87 2.59 11.51 -16.00
CA GLY A 87 2.49 12.66 -15.09
C GLY A 87 1.67 12.42 -13.83
N THR A 88 1.29 11.17 -13.53
CA THR A 88 0.62 10.83 -12.28
C THR A 88 1.62 10.45 -11.20
N LEU A 89 1.27 10.72 -9.93
CA LEU A 89 2.08 10.27 -8.79
C LEU A 89 2.16 8.75 -8.70
N LYS A 90 1.08 8.05 -9.06
CA LYS A 90 1.08 6.58 -9.09
C LYS A 90 2.15 6.04 -10.05
N THR A 91 2.30 6.62 -11.24
CA THR A 91 3.34 6.22 -12.21
C THR A 91 4.74 6.55 -11.69
N GLU A 92 4.98 7.83 -11.34
CA GLU A 92 6.27 8.32 -10.86
C GLU A 92 6.77 7.50 -9.66
N LEU A 93 5.93 7.42 -8.61
CA LEU A 93 6.29 6.77 -7.36
C LEU A 93 6.34 5.24 -7.46
N CYS A 94 5.59 4.62 -8.40
CA CYS A 94 5.69 3.19 -8.63
C CYS A 94 7.00 2.81 -9.35
N ILE A 95 7.39 3.54 -10.37
CA ILE A 95 8.64 3.28 -11.11
C ILE A 95 9.83 3.44 -10.17
N ARG A 96 9.93 4.59 -9.48
CA ARG A 96 10.98 4.86 -8.51
C ARG A 96 10.94 3.89 -7.33
N GLY A 97 9.74 3.63 -6.79
CA GLY A 97 9.52 2.74 -5.65
C GLY A 97 9.92 1.29 -5.95
N LYS A 98 9.68 0.81 -7.15
CA LYS A 98 10.13 -0.53 -7.59
C LYS A 98 11.64 -0.69 -7.48
N GLU A 99 12.41 0.29 -7.96
CA GLU A 99 13.87 0.27 -7.89
C GLU A 99 14.35 0.23 -6.44
N LEU A 100 13.79 1.14 -5.63
CA LEU A 100 14.12 1.23 -4.21
C LEU A 100 13.74 -0.04 -3.44
N LEU A 101 12.58 -0.63 -3.78
CA LEU A 101 12.09 -1.82 -3.09
C LEU A 101 12.95 -3.04 -3.39
N TYR A 102 13.36 -3.27 -4.64
CA TYR A 102 14.29 -4.35 -4.97
C TYR A 102 15.64 -4.15 -4.29
N ALA A 103 16.19 -2.92 -4.30
CA ALA A 103 17.44 -2.60 -3.62
C ALA A 103 17.33 -2.84 -2.11
N PHE A 104 16.26 -2.38 -1.47
CA PHE A 104 15.99 -2.60 -0.04
C PHE A 104 15.88 -4.08 0.30
N CYS A 105 15.12 -4.83 -0.48
CA CYS A 105 14.95 -6.27 -0.25
C CYS A 105 16.28 -7.02 -0.35
N HIS A 106 17.12 -6.67 -1.31
CA HIS A 106 18.44 -7.26 -1.46
C HIS A 106 19.36 -6.88 -0.28
N GLU A 107 19.39 -5.61 0.10
CA GLU A 107 20.27 -5.11 1.17
C GLU A 107 19.90 -5.69 2.55
N HIS A 108 18.58 -5.82 2.81
CA HIS A 108 18.08 -6.22 4.13
C HIS A 108 17.54 -7.66 4.17
N ASN A 109 17.83 -8.48 3.16
CA ASN A 109 17.43 -9.89 3.07
C ASN A 109 15.91 -10.11 3.21
N VAL A 110 15.10 -9.19 2.68
CA VAL A 110 13.66 -9.39 2.56
C VAL A 110 13.38 -10.32 1.38
N ALA A 111 12.64 -11.38 1.62
CA ALA A 111 12.31 -12.36 0.59
C ALA A 111 11.50 -11.72 -0.54
N HIS A 112 11.95 -11.90 -1.77
CA HIS A 112 11.31 -11.37 -2.98
C HIS A 112 11.70 -12.19 -4.21
N ALA A 113 10.93 -12.05 -5.29
CA ALA A 113 11.26 -12.71 -6.55
C ALA A 113 10.83 -11.85 -7.74
N ASN A 114 11.70 -11.71 -8.74
CA ASN A 114 11.35 -11.08 -10.02
C ASN A 114 10.84 -12.18 -10.98
N LEU A 115 9.52 -12.40 -10.98
CA LEU A 115 8.87 -13.46 -11.76
C LEU A 115 8.44 -13.02 -13.15
N GLY A 116 8.36 -11.71 -13.39
CA GLY A 116 7.69 -11.15 -14.55
C GLY A 116 6.17 -11.27 -14.46
N LYS A 117 5.49 -10.58 -15.35
CA LYS A 117 4.04 -10.59 -15.49
C LYS A 117 3.62 -10.57 -16.93
N TRP A 118 2.74 -11.48 -17.30
CA TRP A 118 2.06 -11.44 -18.57
C TRP A 118 0.70 -10.77 -18.46
N ILE A 119 0.40 -9.90 -19.42
CA ILE A 119 -0.94 -9.38 -19.64
C ILE A 119 -1.46 -10.06 -20.90
N VAL A 120 -2.53 -10.86 -20.76
CA VAL A 120 -3.02 -11.75 -21.82
C VAL A 120 -4.29 -11.23 -22.45
N ALA A 121 -4.28 -11.09 -23.77
CA ALA A 121 -5.43 -10.66 -24.57
C ALA A 121 -6.10 -11.86 -25.25
N GLN A 122 -7.44 -11.92 -25.18
CA GLN A 122 -8.26 -12.96 -25.82
C GLN A 122 -8.94 -12.44 -27.09
N THR A 123 -9.03 -11.12 -27.26
CA THR A 123 -9.74 -10.50 -28.38
C THR A 123 -8.90 -9.41 -29.05
N PRO A 124 -9.17 -9.08 -30.35
CA PRO A 124 -8.51 -7.98 -31.03
C PRO A 124 -8.68 -6.63 -30.31
N ALA A 125 -9.82 -6.39 -29.64
CA ALA A 125 -10.06 -5.18 -28.87
C ALA A 125 -9.15 -5.10 -27.64
N GLN A 126 -8.97 -6.21 -26.92
CA GLN A 126 -8.01 -6.31 -25.82
C GLN A 126 -6.57 -6.14 -26.30
N ARG A 127 -6.21 -6.74 -27.46
CA ARG A 127 -4.89 -6.54 -28.08
C ARG A 127 -4.63 -5.07 -28.39
N ALA A 128 -5.61 -4.34 -28.95
CA ALA A 128 -5.50 -2.92 -29.21
C ALA A 128 -5.36 -2.09 -27.92
N ALA A 129 -6.02 -2.52 -26.83
CA ALA A 129 -5.84 -1.89 -25.52
C ALA A 129 -4.41 -2.11 -24.99
N LEU A 130 -3.86 -3.32 -25.13
CA LEU A 130 -2.48 -3.61 -24.74
C LEU A 130 -1.45 -2.90 -25.63
N GLN A 131 -1.75 -2.65 -26.91
CA GLN A 131 -0.88 -1.85 -27.77
C GLN A 131 -0.72 -0.44 -27.22
N ARG A 132 -1.80 0.20 -26.76
CA ARG A 132 -1.72 1.53 -26.12
C ARG A 132 -0.86 1.50 -24.83
N VAL A 133 -0.96 0.43 -24.03
CA VAL A 133 -0.09 0.25 -22.87
C VAL A 133 1.37 0.07 -23.29
N TYR A 134 1.63 -0.70 -24.32
CA TYR A 134 2.98 -0.90 -24.87
C TYR A 134 3.58 0.43 -25.33
N ASP A 135 2.84 1.19 -26.15
CA ASP A 135 3.28 2.47 -26.69
C ASP A 135 3.56 3.46 -25.54
N HIS A 136 2.63 3.58 -24.58
CA HIS A 136 2.80 4.38 -23.38
C HIS A 136 4.07 4.01 -22.58
N CYS A 137 4.28 2.72 -22.34
CA CYS A 137 5.46 2.24 -21.61
C CYS A 137 6.76 2.59 -22.31
N LYS A 138 6.79 2.48 -23.64
CA LYS A 138 7.99 2.66 -24.45
C LYS A 138 8.29 4.12 -24.71
N ASP A 139 7.26 4.90 -25.08
CA ASP A 139 7.44 6.24 -25.64
C ASP A 139 7.34 7.35 -24.57
N GLU A 140 6.62 7.09 -23.45
CA GLU A 140 6.33 8.13 -22.47
C GLU A 140 6.98 7.90 -21.09
N ILE A 141 7.03 6.66 -20.60
CA ILE A 141 7.49 6.39 -19.22
C ILE A 141 8.77 5.52 -19.14
N ASN A 142 9.28 5.05 -20.29
CA ASN A 142 10.48 4.24 -20.40
C ASN A 142 10.50 3.00 -19.47
N VAL A 143 9.40 2.26 -19.41
CA VAL A 143 9.29 1.01 -18.65
C VAL A 143 9.40 -0.18 -19.60
N PRO A 144 10.30 -1.16 -19.32
CA PRO A 144 10.49 -2.32 -20.17
C PRO A 144 9.21 -3.16 -20.30
N VAL A 145 8.74 -3.32 -21.51
CA VAL A 145 7.67 -4.25 -21.91
C VAL A 145 7.98 -4.83 -23.30
N SER A 146 7.54 -6.03 -23.57
CA SER A 146 7.73 -6.67 -24.87
C SER A 146 6.55 -7.54 -25.26
N TRP A 147 6.33 -7.67 -26.56
CA TRP A 147 5.37 -8.66 -27.09
C TRP A 147 6.00 -10.03 -27.09
N VAL A 148 5.30 -11.03 -26.57
CA VAL A 148 5.71 -12.44 -26.62
C VAL A 148 5.05 -13.10 -27.83
N GLY A 149 5.85 -13.81 -28.63
CA GLY A 149 5.36 -14.58 -29.78
C GLY A 149 4.52 -15.78 -29.34
N GLU A 150 3.55 -16.16 -30.15
CA GLU A 150 2.60 -17.24 -29.82
C GLU A 150 3.29 -18.56 -29.48
N GLN A 151 4.27 -19.00 -30.31
CA GLN A 151 5.02 -20.24 -30.05
C GLN A 151 5.82 -20.20 -28.77
N GLU A 152 6.39 -19.05 -28.47
CA GLU A 152 7.12 -18.86 -27.21
C GLU A 152 6.16 -18.85 -26.01
N ALA A 153 5.02 -18.21 -26.13
CA ALA A 153 4.00 -18.19 -25.07
C ALA A 153 3.52 -19.62 -24.76
N LEU A 154 3.20 -20.41 -25.76
CA LEU A 154 2.81 -21.82 -25.61
C LEU A 154 3.91 -22.69 -25.01
N ARG A 155 5.17 -22.41 -25.33
CA ARG A 155 6.31 -23.15 -24.78
C ARG A 155 6.55 -22.82 -23.29
N LEU A 156 6.41 -21.55 -22.93
CA LEU A 156 6.71 -21.07 -21.57
C LEU A 156 5.57 -21.34 -20.58
N GLU A 157 4.33 -21.10 -21.02
CA GLU A 157 3.13 -21.24 -20.19
C GLU A 157 2.03 -21.98 -20.97
N PRO A 158 2.17 -23.30 -21.19
CA PRO A 158 1.25 -24.07 -22.05
C PRO A 158 -0.19 -24.13 -21.51
N GLY A 159 -0.40 -23.86 -20.22
CA GLY A 159 -1.71 -23.80 -19.60
C GLY A 159 -2.43 -22.45 -19.76
N VAL A 160 -1.74 -21.41 -20.20
CA VAL A 160 -2.28 -20.05 -20.31
C VAL A 160 -2.79 -19.79 -21.73
N ARG A 161 -4.06 -19.39 -21.83
CA ARG A 161 -4.67 -18.99 -23.09
C ARG A 161 -4.49 -17.50 -23.34
N ALA A 162 -4.05 -17.14 -24.55
CA ALA A 162 -3.82 -15.76 -24.97
C ALA A 162 -4.02 -15.62 -26.49
N GLU A 163 -5.27 -15.77 -26.95
CA GLU A 163 -5.62 -15.89 -28.38
C GLU A 163 -5.23 -14.66 -29.22
N ALA A 164 -5.24 -13.48 -28.62
CA ALA A 164 -4.89 -12.23 -29.30
C ALA A 164 -3.49 -11.70 -28.96
N GLY A 165 -2.79 -12.30 -27.99
CA GLY A 165 -1.40 -12.01 -27.70
C GLY A 165 -1.09 -11.77 -26.22
N VAL A 166 0.21 -11.68 -25.95
CA VAL A 166 0.80 -11.51 -24.63
C VAL A 166 1.70 -10.30 -24.62
N LEU A 167 1.48 -9.39 -23.65
CA LEU A 167 2.42 -8.33 -23.31
C LEU A 167 3.17 -8.73 -22.03
N ASP A 168 4.47 -8.88 -22.12
CA ASP A 168 5.35 -9.19 -20.98
C ASP A 168 5.81 -7.91 -20.29
N SER A 169 5.77 -7.91 -18.95
CA SER A 169 6.30 -6.89 -18.06
C SER A 169 7.40 -7.54 -17.18
N PRO A 170 8.64 -7.58 -17.66
CA PRO A 170 9.71 -8.40 -17.08
C PRO A 170 10.20 -7.91 -15.72
N THR A 171 9.95 -6.64 -15.38
CA THR A 171 10.39 -6.05 -14.11
C THR A 171 9.38 -6.16 -12.96
N THR A 172 8.23 -6.78 -13.21
CA THR A 172 7.23 -7.08 -12.19
C THR A 172 7.69 -8.27 -11.35
N GLY A 173 7.46 -8.22 -10.04
CA GLY A 173 7.80 -9.31 -9.13
C GLY A 173 6.85 -9.41 -7.95
N ILE A 174 7.29 -10.12 -6.92
CA ILE A 174 6.59 -10.28 -5.65
C ILE A 174 7.55 -10.07 -4.47
N VAL A 175 7.00 -9.68 -3.34
CA VAL A 175 7.75 -9.43 -2.09
C VAL A 175 7.01 -10.03 -0.91
N ASP A 176 7.73 -10.51 0.09
CA ASP A 176 7.20 -10.77 1.42
C ASP A 176 6.86 -9.42 2.08
N SER A 177 5.59 -9.03 2.04
CA SER A 177 5.13 -7.77 2.59
C SER A 177 5.29 -7.71 4.11
N HIS A 178 5.16 -8.85 4.79
CA HIS A 178 5.38 -8.94 6.24
C HIS A 178 6.87 -8.75 6.58
N GLY A 179 7.75 -9.49 5.92
CA GLY A 179 9.20 -9.33 6.08
C GLY A 179 9.68 -7.91 5.76
N LEU A 180 9.11 -7.27 4.74
CA LEU A 180 9.36 -5.86 4.42
C LEU A 180 9.01 -4.93 5.59
N MET A 181 7.82 -5.07 6.16
CA MET A 181 7.37 -4.22 7.26
C MET A 181 8.13 -4.45 8.56
N VAL A 182 8.44 -5.71 8.87
CA VAL A 182 9.30 -6.05 10.03
C VAL A 182 10.71 -5.46 9.85
N GLY A 183 11.28 -5.55 8.65
CA GLY A 183 12.58 -4.94 8.34
C GLY A 183 12.55 -3.42 8.47
N LEU A 184 11.52 -2.76 7.93
CA LEU A 184 11.34 -1.32 8.05
C LEU A 184 11.18 -0.88 9.52
N GLN A 185 10.39 -1.61 10.30
CA GLN A 185 10.19 -1.35 11.73
C GLN A 185 11.51 -1.49 12.50
N GLY A 186 12.22 -2.61 12.33
CA GLY A 186 13.49 -2.82 13.03
C GLY A 186 14.51 -1.72 12.72
N LEU A 187 14.68 -1.36 11.46
CA LEU A 187 15.58 -0.27 11.04
C LEU A 187 15.14 1.10 11.55
N PHE A 188 13.84 1.34 11.70
CA PHE A 188 13.30 2.55 12.29
C PHE A 188 13.64 2.63 13.80
N GLU A 189 13.41 1.54 14.54
CA GLU A 189 13.71 1.45 15.97
C GLU A 189 15.22 1.49 16.25
N ASP A 190 16.04 0.82 15.44
CA ASP A 190 17.51 0.85 15.53
C ASP A 190 18.06 2.28 15.31
N ALA A 191 17.39 3.09 14.49
CA ALA A 191 17.72 4.50 14.29
C ALA A 191 17.21 5.42 15.43
N GLY A 192 16.59 4.86 16.48
CA GLY A 192 16.07 5.60 17.62
C GLY A 192 14.62 6.06 17.48
N GLY A 193 13.90 5.57 16.47
CA GLY A 193 12.47 5.79 16.32
C GLY A 193 11.64 5.06 17.37
N VAL A 194 10.44 5.56 17.64
CA VAL A 194 9.52 4.99 18.63
C VAL A 194 8.26 4.49 17.94
N VAL A 195 7.92 3.20 18.10
CA VAL A 195 6.64 2.63 17.68
C VAL A 195 5.70 2.55 18.86
N ALA A 196 4.57 3.25 18.80
CA ALA A 196 3.50 3.17 19.76
C ALA A 196 2.34 2.37 19.16
N LEU A 197 2.24 1.10 19.54
CA LEU A 197 1.15 0.20 19.17
C LEU A 197 -0.08 0.45 20.04
N SER A 198 -1.23 -0.09 19.64
CA SER A 198 -2.53 0.09 20.31
C SER A 198 -2.91 1.56 20.55
N SER A 199 -2.39 2.45 19.72
CA SER A 199 -2.42 3.91 19.87
C SER A 199 -3.31 4.54 18.80
N THR A 200 -4.63 4.58 19.10
CA THR A 200 -5.62 5.16 18.20
C THR A 200 -5.65 6.69 18.31
N VAL A 201 -5.37 7.38 17.19
CA VAL A 201 -5.53 8.84 17.13
C VAL A 201 -7.02 9.20 17.18
N THR A 202 -7.42 9.96 18.20
CA THR A 202 -8.81 10.38 18.43
C THR A 202 -9.03 11.87 18.21
N GLY A 203 -7.97 12.65 18.05
CA GLY A 203 -8.04 14.07 17.75
C GLY A 203 -6.69 14.63 17.36
N VAL A 204 -6.71 15.66 16.51
CA VAL A 204 -5.53 16.40 16.09
C VAL A 204 -5.85 17.89 16.14
N THR A 205 -5.02 18.66 16.80
CA THR A 205 -5.19 20.11 16.97
C THR A 205 -3.92 20.83 16.53
N PRO A 206 -4.00 21.79 15.58
CA PRO A 206 -2.87 22.64 15.26
C PRO A 206 -2.57 23.59 16.43
N LEU A 207 -1.30 23.70 16.82
CA LEU A 207 -0.82 24.65 17.81
C LEU A 207 -0.40 25.94 17.14
N GLY A 208 -0.74 27.07 17.76
CA GLY A 208 -0.59 28.37 17.13
C GLY A 208 -1.53 28.57 15.91
N GLU A 209 -1.20 29.53 15.06
CA GLU A 209 -1.97 29.74 13.84
C GLU A 209 -1.66 28.61 12.85
N LYS A 210 -2.66 27.73 12.59
CA LYS A 210 -2.58 26.67 11.58
C LYS A 210 -1.34 25.77 11.69
N GLY A 211 -0.87 25.49 12.89
CA GLY A 211 0.27 24.60 13.14
C GLY A 211 1.63 25.29 13.20
N SER A 212 1.68 26.64 13.23
CA SER A 212 2.95 27.41 13.31
C SER A 212 3.78 27.12 14.58
N GLN A 213 3.17 26.50 15.59
CA GLN A 213 3.83 26.06 16.81
C GLN A 213 3.80 24.51 16.96
N GLY A 214 3.50 23.80 15.87
CA GLY A 214 3.42 22.34 15.85
C GLY A 214 1.99 21.82 16.00
N TRP A 215 1.89 20.58 16.47
CA TRP A 215 0.67 19.77 16.47
C TRP A 215 0.49 19.08 17.82
N GLU A 216 -0.72 19.07 18.32
CA GLU A 216 -1.16 18.23 19.42
C GLU A 216 -1.98 17.07 18.90
N VAL A 217 -1.59 15.84 19.24
CA VAL A 217 -2.24 14.61 18.82
C VAL A 217 -2.76 13.88 20.04
N ARG A 218 -4.08 13.74 20.16
CA ARG A 218 -4.73 12.91 21.18
C ARG A 218 -4.75 11.48 20.76
N VAL A 219 -4.32 10.62 21.67
CA VAL A 219 -4.16 9.18 21.45
C VAL A 219 -4.90 8.44 22.54
N ARG A 220 -5.70 7.46 22.16
CA ARG A 220 -6.35 6.54 23.09
C ARG A 220 -5.71 5.17 22.96
N ASP A 221 -5.25 4.63 24.07
CA ASP A 221 -4.82 3.24 24.16
C ASP A 221 -6.02 2.31 23.94
N SER A 222 -5.96 1.46 22.92
CA SER A 222 -7.06 0.58 22.53
C SER A 222 -7.29 -0.56 23.53
N ALA A 223 -6.30 -0.92 24.35
CA ALA A 223 -6.40 -1.99 25.34
C ALA A 223 -6.93 -1.47 26.70
N THR A 224 -6.51 -0.29 27.13
CA THR A 224 -6.88 0.28 28.44
C THR A 224 -7.98 1.33 28.37
N GLY A 225 -8.16 1.95 27.19
CA GLY A 225 -9.05 3.10 27.00
C GLY A 225 -8.48 4.42 27.54
N GLU A 226 -7.25 4.43 28.06
CA GLU A 226 -6.60 5.63 28.56
C GLU A 226 -6.30 6.62 27.44
N GLU A 227 -6.58 7.90 27.67
CA GLU A 227 -6.25 8.97 26.72
C GLU A 227 -4.99 9.72 27.14
N THR A 228 -4.10 9.93 26.19
CA THR A 228 -2.89 10.70 26.34
C THR A 228 -2.73 11.70 25.18
N THR A 229 -1.80 12.63 25.32
CA THR A 229 -1.51 13.62 24.29
C THR A 229 -0.01 13.62 23.99
N VAL A 230 0.31 13.70 22.70
CA VAL A 230 1.68 13.82 22.18
C VAL A 230 1.76 15.09 21.34
N THR A 231 2.84 15.86 21.49
CA THR A 231 3.10 17.04 20.68
C THR A 231 4.22 16.83 19.68
N ALA A 232 4.10 17.40 18.47
CA ALA A 232 5.13 17.30 17.43
C ALA A 232 5.25 18.60 16.63
N GLU A 233 6.43 18.84 16.06
CA GLU A 233 6.65 19.94 15.12
C GLU A 233 6.00 19.65 13.77
N VAL A 234 5.98 18.37 13.36
CA VAL A 234 5.48 17.88 12.07
C VAL A 234 4.53 16.72 12.26
N LEU A 235 3.41 16.75 11.57
CA LEU A 235 2.43 15.69 11.46
C LEU A 235 2.45 15.07 10.06
N VAL A 236 2.59 13.75 9.98
CA VAL A 236 2.42 12.98 8.74
C VAL A 236 1.22 12.05 8.89
N ASN A 237 0.20 12.28 8.08
CA ASN A 237 -0.97 11.41 8.00
C ASN A 237 -0.73 10.30 6.95
N SER A 238 -0.42 9.10 7.40
CA SER A 238 -0.26 7.88 6.59
C SER A 238 -1.20 6.75 7.05
N ALA A 239 -2.35 7.13 7.60
CA ALA A 239 -3.28 6.24 8.29
C ALA A 239 -4.13 5.33 7.35
N GLY A 240 -3.76 5.18 6.09
CA GLY A 240 -4.38 4.23 5.15
C GLY A 240 -5.89 4.37 5.08
N LEU A 241 -6.64 3.34 5.53
CA LEU A 241 -8.11 3.37 5.59
C LEU A 241 -8.66 4.46 6.52
N GLY A 242 -7.92 4.84 7.55
CA GLY A 242 -8.25 5.93 8.47
C GLY A 242 -7.77 7.32 8.04
N ALA A 243 -7.05 7.45 6.92
CA ALA A 243 -6.39 8.71 6.55
C ALA A 243 -7.37 9.87 6.31
N VAL A 244 -8.54 9.61 5.73
CA VAL A 244 -9.59 10.61 5.55
C VAL A 244 -10.17 11.05 6.90
N ASN A 245 -10.31 10.14 7.86
CA ASN A 245 -10.78 10.48 9.20
C ASN A 245 -9.79 11.42 9.92
N VAL A 246 -8.48 11.12 9.85
CA VAL A 246 -7.44 12.01 10.40
C VAL A 246 -7.45 13.37 9.70
N HIS A 247 -7.58 13.41 8.38
CA HIS A 247 -7.73 14.65 7.62
C HIS A 247 -8.93 15.48 8.12
N ASN A 248 -10.07 14.85 8.28
CA ASN A 248 -11.31 15.50 8.71
C ASN A 248 -11.29 16.02 10.16
N MET A 249 -10.38 15.53 11.01
CA MET A 249 -10.16 16.09 12.36
C MET A 249 -9.55 17.48 12.33
N ILE A 250 -8.90 17.87 11.22
CA ILE A 250 -8.07 19.07 11.14
C ILE A 250 -8.76 20.15 10.30
N VAL A 251 -9.37 19.77 9.19
CA VAL A 251 -9.92 20.72 8.24
C VAL A 251 -11.34 21.16 8.60
N PRO A 252 -11.76 22.39 8.19
CA PRO A 252 -13.13 22.83 8.35
C PRO A 252 -14.10 21.99 7.50
N ALA A 253 -15.39 22.03 7.85
CA ALA A 253 -16.42 21.14 7.28
C ALA A 253 -16.48 21.16 5.74
N GLU A 254 -16.26 22.31 5.12
CA GLU A 254 -16.28 22.48 3.67
C GLU A 254 -15.09 21.84 2.93
N GLN A 255 -14.07 21.43 3.65
CA GLN A 255 -12.88 20.75 3.11
C GLN A 255 -12.84 19.27 3.49
N GLN A 256 -13.80 18.80 4.27
CA GLN A 256 -13.89 17.40 4.66
C GLN A 256 -14.17 16.50 3.45
N ARG A 257 -13.73 15.26 3.55
CA ARG A 257 -13.84 14.25 2.50
C ARG A 257 -14.61 13.04 2.99
N ALA A 258 -15.27 12.35 2.06
CA ALA A 258 -15.85 11.04 2.32
C ALA A 258 -14.80 9.94 2.12
N SER A 259 -14.91 8.89 2.93
CA SER A 259 -14.14 7.64 2.76
C SER A 259 -14.93 6.67 1.90
N TYR A 260 -14.24 6.00 0.98
CA TYR A 260 -14.81 4.95 0.13
C TYR A 260 -13.93 3.70 0.24
N TYR A 261 -14.55 2.53 0.23
CA TYR A 261 -13.88 1.27 0.49
C TYR A 261 -14.14 0.26 -0.64
N ALA A 262 -13.08 -0.13 -1.33
CA ALA A 262 -13.14 -1.16 -2.36
C ALA A 262 -12.47 -2.45 -1.86
N LYS A 263 -13.30 -3.40 -1.42
CA LYS A 263 -12.86 -4.73 -0.99
C LYS A 263 -12.43 -5.55 -2.21
N GLY A 264 -11.39 -6.33 -2.05
CA GLY A 264 -10.93 -7.33 -2.99
C GLY A 264 -10.88 -8.69 -2.33
N ASN A 265 -11.62 -9.65 -2.89
CA ASN A 265 -11.64 -11.02 -2.42
C ASN A 265 -10.53 -11.83 -3.10
N TYR A 266 -9.86 -12.69 -2.35
CA TYR A 266 -8.81 -13.58 -2.85
C TYR A 266 -9.22 -15.03 -2.62
N PHE A 267 -8.79 -15.88 -3.57
CA PHE A 267 -9.05 -17.31 -3.57
C PHE A 267 -7.73 -18.05 -3.75
N SER A 268 -7.41 -18.94 -2.85
CA SER A 268 -6.26 -19.86 -2.96
C SER A 268 -6.58 -21.00 -3.91
N TYR A 269 -5.54 -21.57 -4.53
CA TYR A 269 -5.67 -22.69 -5.45
C TYR A 269 -4.85 -23.88 -4.99
N ALA A 270 -5.53 -24.91 -4.52
CA ALA A 270 -4.93 -26.10 -3.90
C ALA A 270 -4.48 -27.17 -4.94
N SER A 271 -4.17 -26.77 -6.19
CA SER A 271 -3.67 -27.68 -7.23
C SER A 271 -2.33 -27.20 -7.77
N SER A 272 -1.48 -28.14 -8.14
CA SER A 272 -0.21 -27.87 -8.84
C SER A 272 -0.35 -27.83 -10.37
N THR A 273 -1.56 -27.98 -10.91
CA THR A 273 -1.84 -27.98 -12.35
C THR A 273 -3.06 -27.13 -12.69
N PRO A 274 -2.99 -26.33 -13.77
CA PRO A 274 -1.82 -26.13 -14.63
C PRO A 274 -0.69 -25.37 -13.91
N ARG A 275 0.55 -25.72 -14.20
CA ARG A 275 1.72 -24.98 -13.71
C ARG A 275 1.82 -23.64 -14.41
N VAL A 276 2.08 -22.59 -13.62
CA VAL A 276 2.33 -21.24 -14.11
C VAL A 276 3.57 -20.69 -13.40
N GLY A 277 4.51 -20.13 -14.16
CA GLY A 277 5.81 -19.66 -13.63
C GLY A 277 5.89 -18.14 -13.42
N ARG A 278 4.84 -17.40 -13.72
CA ARG A 278 4.77 -15.94 -13.65
C ARG A 278 3.39 -15.43 -13.28
N LEU A 279 3.26 -14.14 -13.05
CA LEU A 279 1.96 -13.53 -12.80
C LEU A 279 1.18 -13.41 -14.11
N ILE A 280 -0.11 -13.76 -14.11
CA ILE A 280 -0.98 -13.67 -15.29
C ILE A 280 -2.14 -12.73 -15.00
N TYR A 281 -2.22 -11.65 -15.76
CA TYR A 281 -3.29 -10.67 -15.68
C TYR A 281 -4.09 -10.68 -16.97
N PRO A 282 -5.41 -10.75 -16.93
CA PRO A 282 -6.20 -10.53 -18.14
C PRO A 282 -6.03 -9.08 -18.61
N ALA A 283 -6.07 -8.88 -19.93
CA ALA A 283 -6.12 -7.53 -20.50
C ALA A 283 -7.38 -6.80 -20.01
N PRO A 284 -7.31 -5.50 -19.74
CA PRO A 284 -8.48 -4.73 -19.32
C PRO A 284 -9.61 -4.83 -20.34
N GLU A 285 -10.82 -5.10 -19.86
CA GLU A 285 -12.01 -5.02 -20.70
C GLU A 285 -12.36 -3.55 -20.94
N PRO A 286 -12.59 -3.13 -22.18
CA PRO A 286 -13.02 -1.77 -22.49
C PRO A 286 -14.31 -1.41 -21.70
N GLY A 287 -14.26 -0.35 -20.90
CA GLY A 287 -15.39 0.11 -20.08
C GLY A 287 -15.57 -0.59 -18.73
N ALA A 288 -14.80 -1.62 -18.41
CA ALA A 288 -14.81 -2.22 -17.08
C ALA A 288 -13.92 -1.43 -16.11
N GLY A 289 -14.43 -1.13 -14.92
CA GLY A 289 -13.72 -0.35 -13.88
C GLY A 289 -12.59 -1.11 -13.17
N GLY A 290 -12.21 -2.31 -13.62
CA GLY A 290 -11.19 -3.15 -13.00
C GLY A 290 -10.34 -3.92 -13.98
N LEU A 291 -9.23 -4.51 -13.49
CA LEU A 291 -8.29 -5.32 -14.28
C LEU A 291 -8.65 -6.81 -14.34
N GLY A 292 -9.86 -7.20 -13.92
CA GLY A 292 -10.28 -8.61 -13.83
C GLY A 292 -9.62 -9.35 -12.65
N THR A 293 -9.93 -10.66 -12.53
CA THR A 293 -9.33 -11.54 -11.51
C THR A 293 -7.95 -11.98 -11.97
N HIS A 294 -6.91 -11.61 -11.25
CA HIS A 294 -5.51 -11.91 -11.56
C HIS A 294 -5.11 -13.29 -11.05
N LEU A 295 -4.09 -13.91 -11.66
CA LEU A 295 -3.32 -14.99 -11.09
C LEU A 295 -2.01 -14.41 -10.54
N THR A 296 -1.77 -14.62 -9.27
CA THR A 296 -0.51 -14.29 -8.60
C THR A 296 0.12 -15.54 -8.02
N LEU A 297 1.42 -15.47 -7.74
CA LEU A 297 2.17 -16.52 -7.09
C LEU A 297 2.69 -15.99 -5.76
N ASP A 298 2.73 -16.83 -4.74
CA ASP A 298 3.51 -16.54 -3.55
C ASP A 298 4.98 -16.99 -3.73
N LEU A 299 5.82 -16.70 -2.76
CA LEU A 299 7.24 -17.07 -2.80
C LEU A 299 7.51 -18.58 -2.78
N ALA A 300 6.49 -19.39 -2.43
CA ALA A 300 6.55 -20.86 -2.53
C ALA A 300 6.02 -21.37 -3.88
N GLY A 301 5.61 -20.48 -4.79
CA GLY A 301 5.06 -20.83 -6.09
C GLY A 301 3.59 -21.30 -6.06
N ARG A 302 2.88 -21.07 -4.95
CA ARG A 302 1.45 -21.39 -4.86
C ARG A 302 0.63 -20.33 -5.57
N VAL A 303 -0.38 -20.78 -6.30
CA VAL A 303 -1.27 -19.89 -7.08
C VAL A 303 -2.36 -19.31 -6.17
N ARG A 304 -2.60 -18.02 -6.35
CA ARG A 304 -3.72 -17.28 -5.78
C ARG A 304 -4.41 -16.47 -6.86
N PHE A 305 -5.73 -16.41 -6.78
CA PHE A 305 -6.54 -15.62 -7.69
C PHE A 305 -7.18 -14.43 -6.94
N GLY A 306 -7.23 -13.29 -7.61
CA GLY A 306 -7.76 -12.06 -7.06
C GLY A 306 -6.79 -10.88 -7.23
N PRO A 307 -7.19 -9.72 -6.72
CA PRO A 307 -8.51 -9.45 -6.14
C PRO A 307 -9.57 -9.17 -7.21
N ASP A 308 -10.82 -9.34 -6.83
CA ASP A 308 -11.94 -8.69 -7.50
C ASP A 308 -12.17 -7.26 -6.97
N VAL A 309 -13.31 -6.66 -7.29
CA VAL A 309 -13.73 -5.35 -6.76
C VAL A 309 -15.15 -5.46 -6.24
N GLU A 310 -15.31 -5.20 -4.94
CA GLU A 310 -16.58 -5.14 -4.24
C GLU A 310 -16.61 -3.86 -3.40
N TRP A 311 -17.61 -2.99 -3.62
CA TRP A 311 -17.79 -1.79 -2.81
C TRP A 311 -18.47 -2.16 -1.49
N VAL A 312 -17.92 -1.65 -0.39
CA VAL A 312 -18.40 -1.91 0.97
C VAL A 312 -18.46 -0.61 1.77
N ASP A 313 -19.32 -0.59 2.78
CA ASP A 313 -19.56 0.62 3.60
C ASP A 313 -18.62 0.69 4.81
N SER A 314 -17.91 -0.40 5.13
CA SER A 314 -17.04 -0.48 6.30
C SER A 314 -15.61 -0.84 5.92
N ALA A 315 -14.64 -0.17 6.55
CA ALA A 315 -13.22 -0.51 6.50
C ALA A 315 -12.90 -1.86 7.19
N ASP A 316 -13.83 -2.37 8.00
CA ASP A 316 -13.63 -3.58 8.82
C ASP A 316 -14.27 -4.83 8.19
N ASP A 317 -14.92 -4.71 7.02
CA ASP A 317 -15.50 -5.86 6.30
C ASP A 317 -14.41 -6.67 5.60
N LEU A 318 -13.68 -7.44 6.36
CA LEU A 318 -12.57 -8.31 5.90
C LEU A 318 -12.99 -9.75 5.65
N MET A 319 -14.29 -10.08 5.71
CA MET A 319 -14.77 -11.41 5.36
C MET A 319 -14.77 -11.60 3.84
N VAL A 320 -14.26 -12.75 3.38
CA VAL A 320 -14.33 -13.11 1.96
C VAL A 320 -15.78 -13.35 1.57
N ASN A 321 -16.23 -12.68 0.52
CA ASN A 321 -17.56 -12.89 -0.03
C ASN A 321 -17.55 -14.09 -1.01
N THR A 322 -17.90 -15.26 -0.50
CA THR A 322 -17.92 -16.51 -1.27
C THR A 322 -18.94 -16.52 -2.41
N ALA A 323 -19.97 -15.69 -2.35
CA ALA A 323 -20.96 -15.55 -3.44
C ALA A 323 -20.34 -15.00 -4.73
N ARG A 324 -19.15 -14.43 -4.65
CA ARG A 324 -18.39 -13.90 -5.80
C ARG A 324 -17.48 -14.95 -6.47
N LEU A 325 -17.31 -16.13 -5.88
CA LEU A 325 -16.47 -17.20 -6.43
C LEU A 325 -16.88 -17.62 -7.85
N PRO A 326 -18.17 -17.79 -8.19
CA PRO A 326 -18.59 -18.13 -9.56
C PRO A 326 -18.13 -17.09 -10.62
N LEU A 327 -18.17 -15.81 -10.29
CA LEU A 327 -17.69 -14.73 -11.15
C LEU A 327 -16.17 -14.78 -11.34
N ALA A 328 -15.44 -15.10 -10.28
CA ALA A 328 -13.99 -15.28 -10.34
C ALA A 328 -13.64 -16.48 -11.21
N ILE A 329 -14.33 -17.61 -11.08
CA ILE A 329 -14.14 -18.82 -11.90
C ILE A 329 -14.35 -18.49 -13.38
N GLU A 330 -15.43 -17.81 -13.74
CA GLU A 330 -15.71 -17.39 -15.12
C GLU A 330 -14.57 -16.53 -15.69
N ALA A 331 -14.10 -15.54 -14.91
CA ALA A 331 -13.02 -14.65 -15.32
C ALA A 331 -11.69 -15.41 -15.49
N ILE A 332 -11.36 -16.32 -14.59
CA ILE A 332 -10.11 -17.10 -14.62
C ILE A 332 -10.10 -18.05 -15.81
N ARG A 333 -11.20 -18.74 -16.11
CA ARG A 333 -11.30 -19.69 -17.22
C ARG A 333 -11.06 -19.05 -18.60
N LYS A 334 -11.23 -17.75 -18.73
CA LYS A 334 -10.91 -17.02 -19.98
C LYS A 334 -9.44 -17.14 -20.34
N TYR A 335 -8.54 -17.18 -19.34
CA TYR A 335 -7.10 -17.25 -19.58
C TYR A 335 -6.43 -18.52 -19.03
N LEU A 336 -7.10 -19.27 -18.15
CA LEU A 336 -6.63 -20.52 -17.59
C LEU A 336 -7.70 -21.64 -17.76
N PRO A 337 -7.92 -22.13 -18.99
CA PRO A 337 -9.02 -23.06 -19.27
C PRO A 337 -8.93 -24.39 -18.53
N GLY A 338 -7.72 -24.81 -18.13
CA GLY A 338 -7.48 -26.03 -17.34
C GLY A 338 -7.72 -25.87 -15.84
N LEU A 339 -8.35 -24.79 -15.38
CA LEU A 339 -8.68 -24.59 -13.96
C LEU A 339 -9.62 -25.67 -13.44
N ASP A 340 -9.21 -26.38 -12.36
CA ASP A 340 -10.10 -27.23 -11.57
C ASP A 340 -10.75 -26.38 -10.47
N GLU A 341 -12.00 -26.00 -10.67
CA GLU A 341 -12.73 -25.14 -9.72
C GLU A 341 -12.90 -25.74 -8.33
N ARG A 342 -12.83 -27.08 -8.20
CA ARG A 342 -12.93 -27.78 -6.91
C ARG A 342 -11.72 -27.53 -5.99
N CYS A 343 -10.62 -27.02 -6.58
CA CYS A 343 -9.39 -26.67 -5.88
C CYS A 343 -9.34 -25.18 -5.48
N LEU A 344 -10.40 -24.41 -5.72
CA LEU A 344 -10.49 -23.02 -5.30
C LEU A 344 -11.16 -22.91 -3.94
N GLU A 345 -10.49 -22.22 -3.02
CA GLU A 345 -11.00 -21.96 -1.67
C GLU A 345 -10.90 -20.47 -1.35
N PRO A 346 -11.84 -19.92 -0.54
CA PRO A 346 -11.71 -18.59 0.00
C PRO A 346 -10.39 -18.44 0.78
N ASP A 347 -9.65 -17.35 0.58
CA ASP A 347 -8.39 -17.11 1.28
C ASP A 347 -8.55 -15.92 2.25
N TYR A 348 -8.36 -14.70 1.77
CA TYR A 348 -8.57 -13.49 2.56
C TYR A 348 -9.20 -12.39 1.70
N ALA A 349 -9.62 -11.31 2.37
CA ALA A 349 -10.01 -10.07 1.72
C ALA A 349 -9.17 -8.90 2.20
N GLY A 350 -8.95 -7.92 1.32
CA GLY A 350 -8.29 -6.66 1.65
C GLY A 350 -9.11 -5.48 1.16
N ILE A 351 -9.00 -4.33 1.83
CA ILE A 351 -9.74 -3.13 1.49
C ILE A 351 -8.79 -2.04 1.00
N ARG A 352 -9.14 -1.42 -0.12
CA ARG A 352 -8.42 -0.29 -0.71
C ARG A 352 -9.06 1.02 -0.25
N PRO A 353 -8.27 1.98 0.30
CA PRO A 353 -8.76 3.33 0.58
C PRO A 353 -8.98 4.08 -0.73
N LYS A 354 -10.23 4.39 -1.04
CA LYS A 354 -10.61 5.13 -2.24
C LYS A 354 -10.99 6.58 -1.89
N LEU A 355 -10.84 7.49 -2.86
CA LEU A 355 -11.24 8.90 -2.76
C LEU A 355 -12.53 9.23 -3.53
N GLY A 356 -13.15 8.23 -4.11
CA GLY A 356 -14.44 8.31 -4.83
C GLY A 356 -15.09 6.94 -4.93
N ASP A 357 -16.39 6.93 -5.17
CA ASP A 357 -17.28 5.76 -5.22
C ASP A 357 -17.17 4.94 -6.52
N GLN A 358 -16.53 5.49 -7.54
CA GLN A 358 -16.33 4.85 -8.83
C GLN A 358 -14.88 5.08 -9.28
N GLY A 359 -13.98 4.30 -8.71
CA GLY A 359 -12.55 4.46 -9.02
C GLY A 359 -12.12 3.55 -10.15
N ALA A 360 -11.76 4.10 -11.31
CA ALA A 360 -11.02 3.36 -12.32
C ALA A 360 -9.59 3.07 -11.84
N VAL A 361 -9.08 1.89 -12.15
CA VAL A 361 -7.67 1.55 -11.93
C VAL A 361 -6.78 2.20 -12.99
N LEU A 362 -7.29 2.29 -14.20
CA LEU A 362 -6.64 2.92 -15.35
C LEU A 362 -6.95 4.41 -15.42
N GLN A 363 -6.04 5.20 -15.96
CA GLN A 363 -6.28 6.60 -16.24
C GLN A 363 -7.54 6.77 -17.12
N GLY A 364 -8.45 7.64 -16.69
CA GLY A 364 -9.74 7.87 -17.34
C GLY A 364 -10.80 8.34 -16.35
N THR A 365 -12.07 8.24 -16.73
CA THR A 365 -13.21 8.63 -15.86
C THR A 365 -13.18 7.82 -14.56
N GLY A 366 -13.20 8.52 -13.42
CA GLY A 366 -13.14 7.90 -12.08
C GLY A 366 -11.75 7.51 -11.61
N PHE A 367 -10.68 7.83 -12.34
CA PHE A 367 -9.32 7.65 -11.85
C PHE A 367 -8.99 8.69 -10.77
N HIS A 368 -8.48 8.20 -9.65
CA HIS A 368 -7.96 9.04 -8.57
C HIS A 368 -6.48 8.73 -8.35
N ASP A 369 -5.65 9.76 -8.49
CA ASP A 369 -4.23 9.67 -8.18
C ASP A 369 -3.98 9.68 -6.66
N PHE A 370 -2.76 9.36 -6.25
CA PHE A 370 -2.32 9.57 -4.88
C PHE A 370 -2.34 11.06 -4.51
N ILE A 371 -2.71 11.36 -3.29
CA ILE A 371 -2.50 12.66 -2.68
C ILE A 371 -1.31 12.53 -1.72
N VAL A 372 -0.18 13.17 -2.06
CA VAL A 372 1.04 13.24 -1.26
C VAL A 372 1.52 14.68 -1.29
N ARG A 373 1.12 15.48 -0.28
CA ARG A 373 1.40 16.91 -0.28
C ARG A 373 1.51 17.52 1.13
N LYS A 374 2.21 18.64 1.26
CA LYS A 374 1.94 19.58 2.35
C LYS A 374 0.52 20.12 2.21
N GLU A 375 -0.26 20.13 3.26
CA GLU A 375 -1.62 20.64 3.19
C GLU A 375 -1.62 22.17 3.20
N GLY A 376 -2.24 22.74 2.19
CA GLY A 376 -2.25 24.20 1.99
C GLY A 376 -2.87 24.95 3.15
N GLY A 377 -2.20 25.98 3.62
CA GLY A 377 -2.64 26.81 4.75
C GLY A 377 -2.33 26.21 6.12
N TYR A 378 -1.58 25.10 6.19
CA TYR A 378 -1.10 24.52 7.45
C TYR A 378 0.42 24.36 7.41
N GLU A 379 1.08 24.58 8.54
CA GLU A 379 2.51 24.37 8.69
C GLU A 379 2.81 22.97 9.23
N GLY A 380 3.87 22.34 8.72
CA GLY A 380 4.34 21.05 9.20
C GLY A 380 3.38 19.85 9.01
N TRP A 381 2.33 19.97 8.17
CA TRP A 381 1.41 18.86 7.92
C TRP A 381 1.59 18.29 6.51
N VAL A 382 1.97 17.01 6.44
CA VAL A 382 1.99 16.21 5.20
C VAL A 382 0.84 15.22 5.23
N ASN A 383 0.05 15.22 4.17
CA ASN A 383 -1.16 14.42 4.06
C ASN A 383 -1.05 13.41 2.94
N LEU A 384 -1.26 12.12 3.26
CA LEU A 384 -1.23 11.01 2.33
C LEU A 384 -2.62 10.39 2.27
N LEU A 385 -3.36 10.64 1.17
CA LEU A 385 -4.72 10.15 1.00
C LEU A 385 -4.82 9.28 -0.24
N GLY A 386 -5.68 8.27 -0.19
CA GLY A 386 -5.94 7.39 -1.32
C GLY A 386 -4.74 6.52 -1.71
N ILE A 387 -3.88 6.17 -0.75
CA ILE A 387 -2.71 5.33 -1.01
C ILE A 387 -3.16 3.87 -1.05
N GLU A 388 -3.72 3.50 -2.19
CA GLU A 388 -4.07 2.12 -2.60
C GLU A 388 -2.95 1.49 -3.44
N SER A 389 -3.25 0.51 -4.33
CA SER A 389 -2.28 0.05 -5.32
C SER A 389 -1.88 1.20 -6.28
N PRO A 390 -0.56 1.39 -6.48
CA PRO A 390 0.59 0.56 -6.13
C PRO A 390 1.34 1.00 -4.84
N GLY A 391 0.65 1.36 -3.77
CA GLY A 391 1.20 1.92 -2.53
C GLY A 391 2.30 1.08 -1.87
N LEU A 392 2.18 -0.27 -1.86
CA LEU A 392 3.22 -1.15 -1.33
C LEU A 392 4.52 -0.99 -2.12
N THR A 393 4.46 -1.08 -3.46
CA THR A 393 5.63 -0.85 -4.33
C THR A 393 6.21 0.54 -4.15
N SER A 394 5.36 1.54 -3.96
CA SER A 394 5.73 2.95 -3.91
C SER A 394 6.19 3.43 -2.51
N CYS A 395 6.11 2.60 -1.46
CA CYS A 395 6.23 3.06 -0.07
C CYS A 395 7.55 3.80 0.20
N LEU A 396 8.67 3.31 -0.32
CA LEU A 396 9.99 3.95 -0.16
C LEU A 396 10.10 5.26 -0.96
N ALA A 397 9.54 5.32 -2.17
CA ALA A 397 9.51 6.55 -2.97
C ALA A 397 8.56 7.61 -2.37
N ILE A 398 7.45 7.19 -1.76
CA ILE A 398 6.58 8.08 -0.98
C ILE A 398 7.36 8.68 0.19
N ALA A 399 8.15 7.87 0.90
CA ALA A 399 9.00 8.32 2.01
C ALA A 399 10.06 9.35 1.54
N GLU A 400 10.74 9.12 0.40
CA GLU A 400 11.64 10.10 -0.22
C GLU A 400 10.89 11.42 -0.52
N ARG A 401 9.69 11.32 -1.10
CA ARG A 401 8.86 12.49 -1.43
C ARG A 401 8.41 13.25 -0.18
N VAL A 402 7.99 12.58 0.88
CA VAL A 402 7.63 13.21 2.16
C VAL A 402 8.83 13.96 2.75
N SER A 403 10.00 13.33 2.79
CA SER A 403 11.25 13.99 3.24
C SER A 403 11.58 15.23 2.42
N LYS A 404 11.44 15.15 1.09
CA LYS A 404 11.65 16.30 0.20
C LYS A 404 10.60 17.41 0.40
N LEU A 405 9.34 17.05 0.62
CA LEU A 405 8.30 18.03 0.92
C LEU A 405 8.56 18.80 2.21
N LEU A 406 9.12 18.15 3.21
CA LEU A 406 9.37 18.77 4.52
C LEU A 406 10.65 19.61 4.51
N TYR A 407 11.70 19.15 3.86
CA TYR A 407 13.05 19.68 4.04
C TYR A 407 13.76 20.15 2.77
N GLY A 408 13.13 20.07 1.59
CA GLY A 408 13.61 20.56 0.31
C GLY A 408 14.31 19.53 -0.51
#